data_39c27c4b167a1238e620452afc80882b
#
_entry.id   39c27c4b167a1238e620452afc80882b
#
_cell.length_a   1.000
_cell.length_b   1.000
_cell.length_c   1.000
_cell.angle_alpha   90.00
_cell.angle_beta   90.00
_cell.angle_gamma   90.00
#
_symmetry.space_group_name_H-M   'P 1'
#
loop_
_entity.id
_entity.type
_entity.pdbx_description
1 polymer ?
#
loop_
_entity_poly.entity_id
_entity_poly.type
_entity_poly.pdbx_seq_one_letter_code
_entity_poly.pdbx_strand_id
1 'polypeptide(L)'
;MSCVGIVGGLGVGATVHYYEKITAACKARGSAPDLVIAHADVDHGQNLIRAGRLDALAQYLAGFIERLARAGAQTAVLPAVTPHICLKELAPLLAIPLIDIVEVLAAELVRQRVKRVALLGSIFTVQGSLWGQLAGVEIVKPQPDEVAFIGAAHQRILDGRTEVGDADGLRRIASGLQRRDGVELVLLAGTDLTMMFDEASAGFPCLDVARLHIDAIVERLAA
;
A
#
# COMPACT_ATOMS: atom_id res chain seq x y z
N MET A 1 16.88 5.10 19.12
CA MET A 1 16.31 4.53 17.87
C MET A 1 14.92 4.04 18.18
N SER A 2 13.98 4.37 17.35
CA SER A 2 12.56 4.02 17.52
C SER A 2 12.32 2.60 16.96
N CYS A 3 11.65 1.73 17.71
CA CYS A 3 11.28 0.40 17.24
C CYS A 3 9.99 0.48 16.41
N VAL A 4 10.00 -0.05 15.19
CA VAL A 4 8.85 -0.08 14.29
C VAL A 4 8.28 -1.49 14.18
N GLY A 5 6.98 -1.63 14.40
CA GLY A 5 6.24 -2.87 14.25
C GLY A 5 5.58 -2.99 12.87
N ILE A 6 5.79 -4.11 12.20
CA ILE A 6 5.23 -4.40 10.87
C ILE A 6 4.16 -5.48 11.00
N VAL A 7 2.92 -5.17 10.61
CA VAL A 7 1.89 -6.19 10.39
C VAL A 7 2.12 -6.80 9.01
N GLY A 8 2.97 -7.80 8.93
CA GLY A 8 3.29 -8.52 7.71
C GLY A 8 2.21 -9.52 7.31
N GLY A 9 2.39 -10.17 6.17
CA GLY A 9 1.47 -11.21 5.67
C GLY A 9 0.22 -10.69 4.97
N LEU A 10 0.01 -9.37 4.90
CA LEU A 10 -1.09 -8.73 4.14
C LEU A 10 -0.79 -8.65 2.63
N GLY A 11 0.27 -9.17 2.22
CA GLY A 11 0.97 -9.43 0.99
C GLY A 11 2.34 -9.91 1.40
N VAL A 12 2.65 -11.19 1.16
CA VAL A 12 3.95 -11.75 1.58
C VAL A 12 5.09 -11.08 0.82
N GLY A 13 4.93 -10.90 -0.49
CA GLY A 13 5.91 -10.21 -1.33
C GLY A 13 6.16 -8.78 -0.87
N ALA A 14 5.11 -8.01 -0.60
CA ALA A 14 5.23 -6.66 -0.06
C ALA A 14 5.95 -6.65 1.31
N THR A 15 5.64 -7.59 2.19
CA THR A 15 6.29 -7.69 3.51
C THR A 15 7.80 -7.89 3.37
N VAL A 16 8.22 -8.80 2.50
CA VAL A 16 9.64 -9.08 2.23
C VAL A 16 10.32 -7.84 1.62
N HIS A 17 9.67 -7.21 0.65
CA HIS A 17 10.16 -6.00 0.00
C HIS A 17 10.38 -4.86 1.01
N TYR A 18 9.42 -4.62 1.91
CA TYR A 18 9.57 -3.61 2.98
C TYR A 18 10.76 -3.93 3.88
N TYR A 19 10.88 -5.17 4.35
CA TYR A 19 11.99 -5.59 5.18
C TYR A 19 13.35 -5.34 4.52
N GLU A 20 13.50 -5.74 3.25
CA GLU A 20 14.73 -5.58 2.48
C GLU A 20 15.07 -4.10 2.27
N LYS A 21 14.10 -3.29 1.84
CA LYS A 21 14.32 -1.87 1.53
C LYS A 21 14.61 -1.04 2.78
N ILE A 22 13.87 -1.27 3.87
CA ILE A 22 14.13 -0.60 5.15
C ILE A 22 15.52 -0.96 5.66
N THR A 23 15.88 -2.25 5.64
CA THR A 23 17.19 -2.72 6.10
C THR A 23 18.32 -2.12 5.25
N ALA A 24 18.17 -2.11 3.93
CA ALA A 24 19.15 -1.53 3.02
C ALA A 24 19.32 -0.02 3.24
N ALA A 25 18.21 0.71 3.41
CA ALA A 25 18.24 2.16 3.63
C ALA A 25 18.88 2.52 4.97
N CYS A 26 18.57 1.79 6.04
CA CYS A 26 19.21 1.99 7.35
C CYS A 26 20.71 1.68 7.28
N LYS A 27 21.08 0.58 6.62
CA LYS A 27 22.50 0.21 6.42
C LYS A 27 23.27 1.29 5.66
N ALA A 28 22.66 1.87 4.62
CA ALA A 28 23.27 2.99 3.87
C ALA A 28 23.50 4.24 4.74
N ARG A 29 22.73 4.41 5.82
CA ARG A 29 22.87 5.47 6.83
C ARG A 29 23.79 5.06 8.00
N GLY A 30 24.44 3.90 7.93
CA GLY A 30 25.35 3.41 8.98
C GLY A 30 24.65 2.86 10.23
N SER A 31 23.37 2.49 10.14
CA SER A 31 22.57 1.98 11.25
C SER A 31 21.91 0.63 10.90
N ALA A 32 21.39 -0.06 11.91
CA ALA A 32 20.50 -1.20 11.75
C ALA A 32 19.08 -0.80 12.20
N PRO A 33 18.01 -1.22 11.48
CA PRO A 33 16.65 -0.94 11.93
C PRO A 33 16.29 -1.80 13.15
N ASP A 34 15.54 -1.24 14.10
CA ASP A 34 14.86 -1.99 15.16
C ASP A 34 13.45 -2.30 14.68
N LEU A 35 13.20 -3.59 14.35
CA LEU A 35 11.95 -4.04 13.73
C LEU A 35 11.36 -5.24 14.46
N VAL A 36 10.05 -5.21 14.67
CA VAL A 36 9.24 -6.37 15.07
C VAL A 36 8.23 -6.66 13.97
N ILE A 37 8.11 -7.92 13.55
CA ILE A 37 7.16 -8.32 12.50
C ILE A 37 6.18 -9.33 13.07
N ALA A 38 4.87 -9.06 12.94
CA ALA A 38 3.80 -9.99 13.26
C ALA A 38 3.06 -10.38 11.97
N HIS A 39 2.94 -11.68 11.70
CA HIS A 39 2.35 -12.17 10.45
C HIS A 39 0.83 -12.32 10.58
N ALA A 40 0.10 -11.66 9.69
CA ALA A 40 -1.36 -11.75 9.53
C ALA A 40 -1.72 -12.64 8.32
N ASP A 41 -2.95 -13.14 8.32
CA ASP A 41 -3.51 -13.92 7.22
C ASP A 41 -4.27 -12.97 6.28
N VAL A 42 -3.76 -12.82 5.04
CA VAL A 42 -4.35 -11.96 4.01
C VAL A 42 -5.73 -12.47 3.57
N ASP A 43 -5.92 -13.77 3.47
CA ASP A 43 -7.19 -14.36 3.03
C ASP A 43 -8.30 -14.08 4.04
N HIS A 44 -7.99 -14.19 5.33
CA HIS A 44 -8.91 -13.81 6.39
C HIS A 44 -9.31 -12.33 6.28
N GLY A 45 -8.33 -11.43 6.12
CA GLY A 45 -8.58 -10.00 5.94
C GLY A 45 -9.43 -9.70 4.72
N GLN A 46 -9.11 -10.29 3.56
CA GLN A 46 -9.89 -10.13 2.33
C GLN A 46 -11.32 -10.66 2.47
N ASN A 47 -11.54 -11.77 3.18
CA ASN A 47 -12.87 -12.31 3.42
C ASN A 47 -13.73 -11.37 4.27
N LEU A 48 -13.15 -10.72 5.28
CA LEU A 48 -13.84 -9.70 6.07
C LEU A 48 -14.23 -8.49 5.21
N ILE A 49 -13.36 -8.04 4.30
CA ILE A 49 -13.65 -6.94 3.37
C ILE A 49 -14.80 -7.34 2.42
N ARG A 50 -14.74 -8.53 1.81
CA ARG A 50 -15.82 -9.03 0.92
C ARG A 50 -17.17 -9.14 1.63
N ALA A 51 -17.15 -9.46 2.93
CA ALA A 51 -18.35 -9.54 3.76
C ALA A 51 -18.82 -8.18 4.32
N GLY A 52 -18.11 -7.06 3.99
CA GLY A 52 -18.43 -5.73 4.52
C GLY A 52 -18.18 -5.57 6.02
N ARG A 53 -17.41 -6.49 6.64
CA ARG A 53 -17.15 -6.55 8.07
C ARG A 53 -15.93 -5.71 8.45
N LEU A 54 -16.03 -4.37 8.25
CA LEU A 54 -14.90 -3.46 8.51
C LEU A 54 -14.56 -3.36 9.99
N ASP A 55 -15.56 -3.44 10.87
CA ASP A 55 -15.39 -3.53 12.33
C ASP A 55 -14.54 -4.75 12.75
N ALA A 56 -14.85 -5.91 12.18
CA ALA A 56 -14.10 -7.14 12.46
C ALA A 56 -12.68 -7.10 11.87
N LEU A 57 -12.52 -6.49 10.69
CA LEU A 57 -11.18 -6.25 10.10
C LEU A 57 -10.35 -5.34 11.01
N ALA A 58 -10.93 -4.25 11.50
CA ALA A 58 -10.25 -3.33 12.42
C ALA A 58 -9.82 -4.04 13.71
N GLN A 59 -10.70 -4.84 14.33
CA GLN A 59 -10.36 -5.64 15.51
C GLN A 59 -9.24 -6.66 15.21
N TYR A 60 -9.31 -7.32 14.06
CA TYR A 60 -8.28 -8.27 13.63
C TYR A 60 -6.91 -7.59 13.52
N LEU A 61 -6.82 -6.45 12.84
CA LEU A 61 -5.58 -5.69 12.68
C LEU A 61 -5.08 -5.10 14.01
N ALA A 62 -5.99 -4.57 14.84
CA ALA A 62 -5.66 -4.05 16.16
C ALA A 62 -5.00 -5.10 17.06
N GLY A 63 -5.45 -6.36 16.98
CA GLY A 63 -4.84 -7.47 17.72
C GLY A 63 -3.39 -7.75 17.32
N PHE A 64 -2.99 -7.51 16.07
CA PHE A 64 -1.58 -7.58 15.64
C PHE A 64 -0.80 -6.36 16.13
N ILE A 65 -1.37 -5.17 16.03
CA ILE A 65 -0.74 -3.92 16.49
C ILE A 65 -0.49 -3.97 18.00
N GLU A 66 -1.43 -4.51 18.78
CA GLU A 66 -1.24 -4.73 20.21
C GLU A 66 -0.09 -5.71 20.50
N ARG A 67 0.02 -6.81 19.74
CA ARG A 67 1.17 -7.75 19.88
C ARG A 67 2.49 -7.07 19.56
N LEU A 68 2.55 -6.21 18.54
CA LEU A 68 3.74 -5.43 18.19
C LEU A 68 4.09 -4.45 19.32
N ALA A 69 3.11 -3.75 19.88
CA ALA A 69 3.32 -2.85 21.02
C ALA A 69 3.87 -3.60 22.24
N ARG A 70 3.32 -4.75 22.58
CA ARG A 70 3.83 -5.62 23.68
C ARG A 70 5.23 -6.15 23.42
N ALA A 71 5.64 -6.28 22.17
CA ALA A 71 6.99 -6.67 21.78
C ALA A 71 7.98 -5.49 21.73
N GLY A 72 7.54 -4.29 22.11
CA GLY A 72 8.39 -3.09 22.22
C GLY A 72 8.30 -2.12 21.05
N ALA A 73 7.47 -2.38 20.03
CA ALA A 73 7.26 -1.43 18.95
C ALA A 73 6.59 -0.14 19.46
N GLN A 74 7.08 0.99 19.00
CA GLN A 74 6.59 2.33 19.35
C GLN A 74 5.70 2.93 18.26
N THR A 75 5.75 2.36 17.06
CA THR A 75 4.96 2.76 15.89
C THR A 75 4.64 1.52 15.07
N ALA A 76 3.43 1.44 14.54
CA ALA A 76 3.01 0.34 13.66
C ALA A 76 2.96 0.77 12.19
N VAL A 77 3.09 -0.20 11.30
CA VAL A 77 2.85 -0.04 9.85
C VAL A 77 2.09 -1.23 9.29
N LEU A 78 1.24 -0.95 8.32
CA LEU A 78 0.57 -1.94 7.48
C LEU A 78 1.16 -1.82 6.07
N PRO A 79 2.05 -2.73 5.61
CA PRO A 79 2.66 -2.67 4.29
C PRO A 79 1.67 -3.09 3.18
N ALA A 80 0.47 -2.55 3.23
CA ALA A 80 -0.63 -2.83 2.31
C ALA A 80 -1.62 -1.65 2.30
N VAL A 81 -2.09 -1.25 1.12
CA VAL A 81 -3.07 -0.15 0.99
C VAL A 81 -4.48 -0.61 1.38
N THR A 82 -4.90 -1.77 0.91
CA THR A 82 -6.28 -2.28 1.06
C THR A 82 -6.80 -2.29 2.51
N PRO A 83 -6.02 -2.69 3.53
CA PRO A 83 -6.49 -2.69 4.92
C PRO A 83 -6.90 -1.31 5.47
N HIS A 84 -6.43 -0.21 4.86
CA HIS A 84 -6.81 1.15 5.27
C HIS A 84 -8.28 1.50 4.95
N ILE A 85 -9.02 0.59 4.29
CA ILE A 85 -10.48 0.71 4.14
C ILE A 85 -11.20 0.82 5.49
N CYS A 86 -10.67 0.18 6.54
CA CYS A 86 -11.24 0.22 7.89
C CYS A 86 -10.52 1.19 8.83
N LEU A 87 -9.78 2.17 8.30
CA LEU A 87 -8.98 3.08 9.13
C LEU A 87 -9.82 3.83 10.17
N LYS A 88 -11.07 4.20 9.81
CA LYS A 88 -12.01 4.87 10.71
C LYS A 88 -12.35 4.01 11.93
N GLU A 89 -12.58 2.72 11.72
CA GLU A 89 -12.89 1.74 12.76
C GLU A 89 -11.62 1.32 13.51
N LEU A 90 -10.46 1.32 12.83
CA LEU A 90 -9.18 0.91 13.40
C LEU A 90 -8.57 1.98 14.33
N ALA A 91 -8.65 3.26 13.93
CA ALA A 91 -7.98 4.36 14.63
C ALA A 91 -8.25 4.40 16.15
N PRO A 92 -9.50 4.24 16.65
CA PRO A 92 -9.76 4.23 18.08
C PRO A 92 -9.24 2.99 18.83
N LEU A 93 -8.81 1.93 18.10
CA LEU A 93 -8.31 0.68 18.66
C LEU A 93 -6.79 0.60 18.69
N LEU A 94 -6.09 1.61 18.16
CA LEU A 94 -4.64 1.59 18.04
C LEU A 94 -3.96 1.68 19.41
N ALA A 95 -3.15 0.67 19.75
CA ALA A 95 -2.32 0.67 20.96
C ALA A 95 -1.08 1.57 20.83
N ILE A 96 -0.59 1.77 19.59
CA ILE A 96 0.54 2.64 19.22
C ILE A 96 0.22 3.38 17.92
N PRO A 97 0.86 4.53 17.66
CA PRO A 97 0.64 5.28 16.41
C PRO A 97 0.89 4.43 15.16
N LEU A 98 0.09 4.66 14.13
CA LEU A 98 0.24 4.07 12.80
C LEU A 98 0.93 5.09 11.87
N ILE A 99 1.95 4.67 11.12
CA ILE A 99 2.37 5.41 9.93
C ILE A 99 1.39 5.04 8.83
N ASP A 100 0.49 5.97 8.51
CA ASP A 100 -0.58 5.73 7.54
C ASP A 100 -0.06 5.96 6.11
N ILE A 101 -0.08 4.90 5.31
CA ILE A 101 0.37 4.92 3.91
C ILE A 101 -0.44 5.90 3.04
N VAL A 102 -1.74 6.10 3.35
CA VAL A 102 -2.61 7.01 2.59
C VAL A 102 -2.33 8.46 2.97
N GLU A 103 -2.05 8.73 4.26
CA GLU A 103 -1.63 10.06 4.71
C GLU A 103 -0.29 10.46 4.09
N VAL A 104 0.69 9.55 4.08
CA VAL A 104 2.00 9.75 3.41
C VAL A 104 1.81 10.05 1.93
N LEU A 105 0.98 9.28 1.24
CA LEU A 105 0.63 9.51 -0.16
C LEU A 105 -0.03 10.89 -0.38
N ALA A 106 -1.01 11.24 0.45
CA ALA A 106 -1.71 12.52 0.34
C ALA A 106 -0.75 13.71 0.48
N ALA A 107 0.17 13.67 1.44
CA ALA A 107 1.19 14.69 1.65
C ALA A 107 2.10 14.84 0.40
N GLU A 108 2.50 13.73 -0.20
CA GLU A 108 3.34 13.75 -1.39
C GLU A 108 2.61 14.31 -2.62
N LEU A 109 1.34 13.96 -2.84
CA LEU A 109 0.53 14.51 -3.93
C LEU A 109 0.35 16.03 -3.79
N VAL A 110 0.16 16.52 -2.56
CA VAL A 110 0.11 17.97 -2.27
C VAL A 110 1.46 18.62 -2.59
N ARG A 111 2.57 18.02 -2.18
CA ARG A 111 3.92 18.52 -2.44
C ARG A 111 4.20 18.63 -3.94
N GLN A 112 3.79 17.64 -4.73
CA GLN A 112 3.94 17.62 -6.19
C GLN A 112 2.86 18.43 -6.91
N ARG A 113 1.83 18.94 -6.21
CA ARG A 113 0.68 19.66 -6.78
C ARG A 113 -0.12 18.83 -7.80
N VAL A 114 -0.10 17.52 -7.68
CA VAL A 114 -0.87 16.60 -8.52
C VAL A 114 -2.35 16.68 -8.15
N LYS A 115 -3.22 16.77 -9.16
CA LYS A 115 -4.68 16.94 -8.98
C LYS A 115 -5.50 15.79 -9.54
N ARG A 116 -4.94 15.03 -10.47
CA ARG A 116 -5.68 14.03 -11.22
C ARG A 116 -4.86 12.74 -11.35
N VAL A 117 -5.31 11.69 -10.68
CA VAL A 117 -4.60 10.42 -10.58
C VAL A 117 -5.48 9.24 -10.99
N ALA A 118 -4.86 8.10 -11.30
CA ALA A 118 -5.53 6.80 -11.37
C ALA A 118 -4.81 5.78 -10.49
N LEU A 119 -5.48 4.69 -10.17
CA LEU A 119 -4.96 3.66 -9.28
C LEU A 119 -4.70 2.35 -10.03
N LEU A 120 -3.54 1.75 -9.80
CA LEU A 120 -3.29 0.33 -10.00
C LEU A 120 -3.17 -0.34 -8.62
N GLY A 121 -3.89 -1.42 -8.39
CA GLY A 121 -3.90 -2.09 -7.08
C GLY A 121 -4.99 -3.13 -6.95
N SER A 122 -5.37 -3.47 -5.72
CA SER A 122 -6.46 -4.43 -5.49
C SER A 122 -7.79 -3.91 -6.04
N ILE A 123 -8.67 -4.84 -6.39
CA ILE A 123 -10.02 -4.51 -6.84
C ILE A 123 -10.75 -3.59 -5.85
N PHE A 124 -10.57 -3.81 -4.54
CA PHE A 124 -11.18 -3.00 -3.48
C PHE A 124 -10.66 -1.56 -3.48
N THR A 125 -9.34 -1.37 -3.66
CA THR A 125 -8.69 -0.05 -3.69
C THR A 125 -9.14 0.73 -4.93
N VAL A 126 -9.14 0.09 -6.10
CA VAL A 126 -9.49 0.73 -7.38
C VAL A 126 -10.97 1.09 -7.43
N GLN A 127 -11.86 0.15 -7.12
CA GLN A 127 -13.32 0.41 -7.11
C GLN A 127 -13.72 1.42 -6.02
N GLY A 128 -13.10 1.34 -4.86
CA GLY A 128 -13.36 2.24 -3.73
C GLY A 128 -12.74 3.63 -3.88
N SER A 129 -11.87 3.85 -4.88
CA SER A 129 -11.16 5.13 -5.07
C SER A 129 -10.50 5.61 -3.78
N LEU A 130 -9.74 4.72 -3.12
CA LEU A 130 -9.16 4.95 -1.79
C LEU A 130 -10.18 5.48 -0.76
N TRP A 131 -11.44 5.11 -0.92
CA TRP A 131 -12.55 5.41 0.01
C TRP A 131 -12.69 6.90 0.35
N GLY A 132 -12.33 7.78 -0.60
CA GLY A 132 -12.40 9.24 -0.43
C GLY A 132 -11.34 9.84 0.50
N GLN A 133 -10.29 9.10 0.81
CA GLN A 133 -9.24 9.55 1.74
C GLN A 133 -8.23 10.55 1.13
N LEU A 134 -8.25 10.76 -0.19
CA LEU A 134 -7.40 11.75 -0.87
C LEU A 134 -8.16 13.06 -1.14
N ALA A 135 -8.21 13.93 -0.15
CA ALA A 135 -8.89 15.22 -0.29
C ALA A 135 -8.22 16.12 -1.35
N GLY A 136 -9.01 16.73 -2.22
CA GLY A 136 -8.54 17.67 -3.24
C GLY A 136 -7.79 17.05 -4.43
N VAL A 137 -7.82 15.71 -4.54
CA VAL A 137 -7.28 14.97 -5.68
C VAL A 137 -8.42 14.19 -6.35
N GLU A 138 -8.57 14.36 -7.65
CA GLU A 138 -9.53 13.57 -8.44
C GLU A 138 -8.93 12.19 -8.76
N ILE A 139 -9.65 11.13 -8.38
CA ILE A 139 -9.28 9.77 -8.74
C ILE A 139 -10.12 9.34 -9.93
N VAL A 140 -9.48 9.25 -11.09
CA VAL A 140 -10.10 8.78 -12.34
C VAL A 140 -10.30 7.27 -12.26
N LYS A 141 -11.53 6.82 -12.44
CA LYS A 141 -11.84 5.38 -12.48
C LYS A 141 -11.55 4.82 -13.87
N PRO A 142 -10.81 3.71 -13.97
CA PRO A 142 -10.65 2.99 -15.22
C PRO A 142 -12.00 2.46 -15.73
N GLN A 143 -12.08 2.09 -17.02
CA GLN A 143 -13.27 1.44 -17.57
C GLN A 143 -13.53 0.10 -16.87
N PRO A 144 -14.77 -0.44 -16.86
CA PRO A 144 -15.11 -1.66 -16.12
C PRO A 144 -14.24 -2.88 -16.46
N ASP A 145 -13.88 -3.06 -17.72
CA ASP A 145 -12.98 -4.11 -18.20
C ASP A 145 -11.53 -3.89 -17.75
N GLU A 146 -11.07 -2.63 -17.75
CA GLU A 146 -9.78 -2.22 -17.22
C GLU A 146 -9.70 -2.49 -15.70
N VAL A 147 -10.74 -2.15 -14.94
CA VAL A 147 -10.84 -2.44 -13.50
C VAL A 147 -10.77 -3.95 -13.24
N ALA A 148 -11.50 -4.75 -14.02
CA ALA A 148 -11.47 -6.20 -13.89
C ALA A 148 -10.06 -6.77 -14.16
N PHE A 149 -9.38 -6.27 -15.21
CA PHE A 149 -8.01 -6.69 -15.54
C PHE A 149 -7.01 -6.30 -14.43
N ILE A 150 -7.06 -5.03 -13.96
CA ILE A 150 -6.18 -4.54 -12.88
C ILE A 150 -6.33 -5.41 -11.63
N GLY A 151 -7.57 -5.67 -11.21
CA GLY A 151 -7.85 -6.48 -10.02
C GLY A 151 -7.37 -7.92 -10.17
N ALA A 152 -7.58 -8.55 -11.33
CA ALA A 152 -7.13 -9.90 -11.62
C ALA A 152 -5.60 -10.01 -11.66
N ALA A 153 -4.93 -9.07 -12.33
CA ALA A 153 -3.47 -9.03 -12.39
C ALA A 153 -2.86 -8.82 -10.99
N HIS A 154 -3.41 -7.89 -10.21
CA HIS A 154 -2.96 -7.67 -8.82
C HIS A 154 -3.15 -8.93 -7.96
N GLN A 155 -4.29 -9.65 -8.09
CA GLN A 155 -4.51 -10.87 -7.33
C GLN A 155 -3.49 -11.96 -7.72
N ARG A 156 -3.16 -12.09 -9.02
CA ARG A 156 -2.10 -13.02 -9.46
C ARG A 156 -0.73 -12.69 -8.90
N ILE A 157 -0.39 -11.39 -8.82
CA ILE A 157 0.85 -10.95 -8.18
C ILE A 157 0.86 -11.35 -6.70
N LEU A 158 -0.23 -11.08 -5.99
CA LEU A 158 -0.38 -11.42 -4.57
C LEU A 158 -0.24 -12.93 -4.32
N ASP A 159 -0.75 -13.75 -5.24
CA ASP A 159 -0.68 -15.21 -5.21
C ASP A 159 0.68 -15.77 -5.68
N GLY A 160 1.60 -14.92 -6.14
CA GLY A 160 2.88 -15.34 -6.74
C GLY A 160 2.73 -16.07 -8.08
N ARG A 161 1.66 -15.82 -8.83
CA ARG A 161 1.28 -16.50 -10.08
C ARG A 161 1.11 -15.53 -11.26
N THR A 162 2.04 -14.61 -11.43
CA THR A 162 2.01 -13.64 -12.54
C THR A 162 1.97 -14.34 -13.89
N GLU A 163 1.21 -13.79 -14.83
CA GLU A 163 1.08 -14.28 -16.20
C GLU A 163 1.85 -13.42 -17.20
N VAL A 164 2.24 -14.05 -18.31
CA VAL A 164 2.81 -13.33 -19.46
C VAL A 164 1.75 -12.34 -19.97
N GLY A 165 2.12 -11.05 -20.01
CA GLY A 165 1.20 -9.99 -20.44
C GLY A 165 0.55 -9.17 -19.32
N ASP A 166 0.65 -9.58 -18.06
CA ASP A 166 0.15 -8.78 -16.93
C ASP A 166 0.78 -7.39 -16.89
N ALA A 167 2.12 -7.34 -16.99
CA ALA A 167 2.84 -6.06 -17.01
C ALA A 167 2.45 -5.19 -18.20
N ASP A 168 2.37 -5.77 -19.39
CA ASP A 168 2.02 -5.03 -20.62
C ASP A 168 0.55 -4.60 -20.62
N GLY A 169 -0.35 -5.40 -20.04
CA GLY A 169 -1.74 -5.04 -19.84
C GLY A 169 -1.89 -3.84 -18.92
N LEU A 170 -1.20 -3.86 -17.78
CA LEU A 170 -1.20 -2.74 -16.84
C LEU A 170 -0.58 -1.48 -17.46
N ARG A 171 0.53 -1.59 -18.22
CA ARG A 171 1.13 -0.46 -18.96
C ARG A 171 0.17 0.14 -19.98
N ARG A 172 -0.55 -0.69 -20.75
CA ARG A 172 -1.55 -0.21 -21.73
C ARG A 172 -2.67 0.56 -21.04
N ILE A 173 -3.19 0.04 -19.95
CA ILE A 173 -4.25 0.70 -19.17
C ILE A 173 -3.74 2.03 -18.61
N ALA A 174 -2.59 2.05 -17.95
CA ALA A 174 -1.98 3.26 -17.40
C ALA A 174 -1.80 4.34 -18.47
N SER A 175 -1.19 3.98 -19.61
CA SER A 175 -1.00 4.90 -20.74
C SER A 175 -2.34 5.32 -21.36
N GLY A 176 -3.35 4.45 -21.37
CA GLY A 176 -4.71 4.77 -21.81
C GLY A 176 -5.35 5.85 -20.95
N LEU A 177 -5.31 5.69 -19.63
CA LEU A 177 -5.83 6.63 -18.64
C LEU A 177 -5.16 8.01 -18.76
N GLN A 178 -3.85 8.04 -19.00
CA GLN A 178 -3.13 9.30 -19.21
C GLN A 178 -3.56 10.02 -20.49
N ARG A 179 -3.63 9.30 -21.62
CA ARG A 179 -3.97 9.91 -22.92
C ARG A 179 -5.46 10.24 -23.06
N ARG A 180 -6.34 9.33 -22.62
CA ARG A 180 -7.79 9.43 -22.79
C ARG A 180 -8.41 10.35 -21.73
N ASP A 181 -7.97 10.18 -20.49
CA ASP A 181 -8.65 10.72 -19.32
C ASP A 181 -7.86 11.85 -18.64
N GLY A 182 -6.69 12.23 -19.17
CA GLY A 182 -5.86 13.32 -18.64
C GLY A 182 -5.29 13.03 -17.24
N VAL A 183 -5.04 11.75 -16.90
CA VAL A 183 -4.39 11.38 -15.66
C VAL A 183 -2.94 11.88 -15.66
N GLU A 184 -2.59 12.66 -14.65
CA GLU A 184 -1.23 13.21 -14.50
C GLU A 184 -0.25 12.16 -13.99
N LEU A 185 -0.72 11.32 -13.05
CA LEU A 185 0.11 10.33 -12.37
C LEU A 185 -0.69 9.07 -12.04
N VAL A 186 -0.09 7.92 -12.29
CA VAL A 186 -0.67 6.62 -11.90
C VAL A 186 -0.07 6.18 -10.57
N LEU A 187 -0.92 5.93 -9.57
CA LEU A 187 -0.49 5.46 -8.27
C LEU A 187 -0.37 3.93 -8.27
N LEU A 188 0.82 3.41 -7.95
CA LEU A 188 1.01 1.99 -7.68
C LEU A 188 0.47 1.71 -6.26
N ALA A 189 -0.87 1.68 -6.15
CA ALA A 189 -1.62 1.58 -4.90
C ALA A 189 -1.91 0.12 -4.47
N GLY A 190 -1.13 -0.80 -4.97
CA GLY A 190 -0.98 -2.17 -4.47
C GLY A 190 0.49 -2.38 -4.20
N THR A 191 0.87 -2.54 -2.93
CA THR A 191 2.28 -2.63 -2.52
C THR A 191 3.01 -3.82 -3.15
N ASP A 192 2.28 -4.86 -3.55
CA ASP A 192 2.82 -6.01 -4.27
C ASP A 192 3.21 -5.69 -5.74
N LEU A 193 2.72 -4.57 -6.32
CA LEU A 193 3.10 -4.11 -7.66
C LEU A 193 4.59 -3.76 -7.76
N THR A 194 5.26 -3.48 -6.63
CA THR A 194 6.72 -3.27 -6.58
C THR A 194 7.51 -4.48 -7.05
N MET A 195 6.90 -5.67 -7.07
CA MET A 195 7.51 -6.87 -7.63
C MET A 195 7.51 -6.87 -9.16
N MET A 196 6.71 -6.02 -9.79
CA MET A 196 6.55 -5.93 -11.24
C MET A 196 7.06 -4.59 -11.80
N PHE A 197 6.88 -3.50 -11.06
CA PHE A 197 7.20 -2.14 -11.48
C PHE A 197 7.98 -1.39 -10.39
N ASP A 198 8.85 -0.52 -10.84
CA ASP A 198 9.31 0.65 -10.10
C ASP A 198 9.08 1.91 -10.97
N GLU A 199 9.27 3.09 -10.40
CA GLU A 199 9.02 4.35 -11.09
C GLU A 199 9.89 4.52 -12.35
N ALA A 200 11.09 3.92 -12.38
CA ALA A 200 12.01 4.00 -13.51
C ALA A 200 11.66 3.02 -14.64
N SER A 201 11.14 1.83 -14.29
CA SER A 201 10.88 0.72 -15.23
C SER A 201 9.41 0.59 -15.66
N ALA A 202 8.49 1.31 -15.02
CA ALA A 202 7.06 1.23 -15.31
C ALA A 202 6.73 1.57 -16.77
N GLY A 203 7.43 2.55 -17.36
CA GLY A 203 7.19 3.00 -18.73
C GLY A 203 6.02 4.00 -18.85
N PHE A 204 5.53 4.52 -17.73
CA PHE A 204 4.52 5.56 -17.63
C PHE A 204 4.77 6.41 -16.37
N PRO A 205 4.38 7.69 -16.32
CA PRO A 205 4.44 8.49 -15.11
C PRO A 205 3.67 7.85 -13.97
N CYS A 206 4.36 7.42 -12.92
CA CYS A 206 3.75 6.80 -11.77
C CYS A 206 4.42 7.19 -10.45
N LEU A 207 3.76 6.89 -9.35
CA LEU A 207 4.24 7.07 -8.00
C LEU A 207 4.10 5.75 -7.25
N ASP A 208 5.21 5.25 -6.74
CA ASP A 208 5.24 4.02 -5.94
C ASP A 208 4.87 4.33 -4.48
N VAL A 209 3.66 3.93 -4.11
CA VAL A 209 3.11 4.17 -2.77
C VAL A 209 3.87 3.39 -1.69
N ALA A 210 4.39 2.20 -2.03
CA ALA A 210 5.22 1.42 -1.10
C ALA A 210 6.55 2.10 -0.83
N ARG A 211 7.22 2.64 -1.85
CA ARG A 211 8.46 3.40 -1.70
C ARG A 211 8.26 4.61 -0.77
N LEU A 212 7.22 5.41 -1.00
CA LEU A 212 6.91 6.55 -0.13
C LEU A 212 6.72 6.14 1.32
N HIS A 213 6.00 5.05 1.55
CA HIS A 213 5.76 4.55 2.89
C HIS A 213 7.05 4.06 3.55
N ILE A 214 7.90 3.34 2.80
CA ILE A 214 9.21 2.89 3.26
C ILE A 214 10.09 4.09 3.64
N ASP A 215 10.12 5.14 2.84
CA ASP A 215 10.87 6.36 3.13
C ASP A 215 10.42 6.98 4.46
N ALA A 216 9.10 7.10 4.69
CA ALA A 216 8.55 7.60 5.95
C ALA A 216 8.91 6.71 7.17
N ILE A 217 8.93 5.39 6.99
CA ILE A 217 9.36 4.43 8.02
C ILE A 217 10.84 4.62 8.35
N VAL A 218 11.69 4.77 7.34
CA VAL A 218 13.14 4.96 7.52
C VAL A 218 13.43 6.29 8.24
N GLU A 219 12.70 7.35 7.93
CA GLU A 219 12.79 8.62 8.67
C GLU A 219 12.37 8.44 10.14
N ARG A 220 11.32 7.68 10.41
CA ARG A 220 10.88 7.39 11.77
C ARG A 220 11.89 6.59 12.57
N LEU A 221 12.59 5.64 11.93
CA LEU A 221 13.66 4.84 12.57
C LEU A 221 14.90 5.66 12.89
N ALA A 222 15.14 6.74 12.14
CA ALA A 222 16.29 7.64 12.33
C ALA A 222 16.06 8.71 13.42
N ALA A 223 14.80 8.97 13.78
CA ALA A 223 14.42 9.94 14.81
C ALA A 223 14.58 9.34 16.21
#